data_d97ab695fe0110ab8733222240283bc7
#
_entry.id   d97ab695fe0110ab8733222240283bc7
#
_cell.length_a   1.000
_cell.length_b   1.000
_cell.length_c   1.000
_cell.angle_alpha   90.00
_cell.angle_beta   90.00
_cell.angle_gamma   90.00
#
_symmetry.space_group_name_H-M   'P 1'
#
loop_
_entity.id
_entity.type
_entity.pdbx_description
1 polymer ?
#
loop_
_entity_poly.entity_id
_entity_poly.type
_entity_poly.pdbx_seq_one_letter_code
_entity_poly.pdbx_strand_id
1 'polypeptide(L)'
;QKILRLYREIRDGIRYDPYLPMGRKESYRASDCLLARRGWCVPKAALLAACARRLGIPARCGYADVRNHLATRRLLDSMGTDIFYWHSYCDLYLEDRWVKATPAFNQSLCDKFGLKPLEFDGRHDSLFHEFDRKGNRHMEYIHFRGTFADVPYERIKATFAREYGDDGGIEGDFEAEAGESCA
;
A
#
# COMPACT_ATOMS: atom_id res chain seq x y z
N GLN A 1 -6.44 -21.21 3.57
CA GLN A 1 -5.81 -20.87 4.87
C GLN A 1 -4.39 -20.30 4.72
N LYS A 2 -3.50 -20.89 3.90
CA LYS A 2 -2.11 -20.40 3.72
C LYS A 2 -2.04 -18.95 3.24
N ILE A 3 -2.87 -18.55 2.28
CA ILE A 3 -2.87 -17.18 1.73
C ILE A 3 -3.34 -16.15 2.76
N LEU A 4 -4.30 -16.49 3.63
CA LEU A 4 -4.80 -15.60 4.67
C LEU A 4 -3.72 -15.34 5.73
N ARG A 5 -2.97 -16.39 6.12
CA ARG A 5 -1.82 -16.24 7.00
C ARG A 5 -0.74 -15.37 6.35
N LEU A 6 -0.42 -15.64 5.11
CA LEU A 6 0.58 -14.89 4.36
C LEU A 6 0.22 -13.40 4.23
N TYR A 7 -1.05 -13.09 3.97
CA TYR A 7 -1.55 -11.72 3.97
C TYR A 7 -1.25 -11.01 5.29
N ARG A 8 -1.59 -11.64 6.43
CA ARG A 8 -1.34 -11.07 7.77
C ARG A 8 0.13 -10.89 8.08
N GLU A 9 0.96 -11.89 7.74
CA GLU A 9 2.42 -11.81 7.92
C GLU A 9 3.04 -10.66 7.11
N ILE A 10 2.56 -10.41 5.90
CA ILE A 10 3.03 -9.28 5.09
C ILE A 10 2.47 -7.95 5.62
N ARG A 11 1.16 -7.91 5.96
CA ARG A 11 0.55 -6.70 6.50
C ARG A 11 1.28 -6.21 7.76
N ASP A 12 1.48 -7.10 8.73
CA ASP A 12 1.98 -6.75 10.06
C ASP A 12 3.49 -6.95 10.23
N GLY A 13 4.09 -7.93 9.54
CA GLY A 13 5.52 -8.22 9.61
C GLY A 13 6.39 -7.32 8.73
N ILE A 14 5.81 -6.53 7.82
CA ILE A 14 6.49 -5.52 7.00
C ILE A 14 5.95 -4.15 7.39
N ARG A 15 6.79 -3.32 8.02
CA ARG A 15 6.40 -1.97 8.42
C ARG A 15 6.02 -1.11 7.21
N TYR A 16 4.90 -0.42 7.28
CA TYR A 16 4.54 0.54 6.24
C TYR A 16 5.39 1.79 6.32
N ASP A 17 6.02 2.16 5.22
CA ASP A 17 6.91 3.30 5.17
C ASP A 17 6.88 3.99 3.80
N PRO A 18 6.13 5.09 3.66
CA PRO A 18 6.05 5.86 2.43
C PRO A 18 7.21 6.87 2.29
N TYR A 19 8.12 6.97 3.28
CA TYR A 19 9.28 7.86 3.26
C TYR A 19 10.47 7.27 2.49
N LEU A 20 10.36 6.00 2.05
CA LEU A 20 11.39 5.37 1.22
C LEU A 20 11.56 6.11 -0.12
N PRO A 21 12.79 6.18 -0.67
CA PRO A 21 13.05 6.85 -1.95
C PRO A 21 12.32 6.13 -3.09
N MET A 22 11.26 6.75 -3.59
CA MET A 22 10.42 6.18 -4.66
C MET A 22 11.05 6.33 -6.06
N GLY A 23 12.12 7.13 -6.21
CA GLY A 23 12.90 7.24 -7.44
C GLY A 23 13.76 6.01 -7.76
N ARG A 24 13.98 5.11 -6.79
CA ARG A 24 14.84 3.92 -6.93
C ARG A 24 14.03 2.67 -7.26
N LYS A 25 14.44 1.94 -8.28
CA LYS A 25 13.77 0.69 -8.71
C LYS A 25 13.75 -0.39 -7.61
N GLU A 26 14.76 -0.41 -6.76
CA GLU A 26 14.88 -1.31 -5.61
C GLU A 26 13.72 -1.14 -4.64
N SER A 27 13.24 0.10 -4.43
CA SER A 27 12.10 0.40 -3.53
C SER A 27 10.77 -0.22 -3.98
N TYR A 28 10.71 -0.77 -5.20
CA TYR A 28 9.52 -1.42 -5.75
C TYR A 28 9.59 -2.95 -5.75
N ARG A 29 10.77 -3.52 -5.50
CA ARG A 29 10.96 -4.97 -5.57
C ARG A 29 10.41 -5.67 -4.33
N ALA A 30 9.71 -6.77 -4.55
CA ALA A 30 9.21 -7.63 -3.49
C ALA A 30 10.34 -8.19 -2.59
N SER A 31 11.46 -8.59 -3.19
CA SER A 31 12.64 -9.10 -2.46
C SER A 31 13.24 -8.08 -1.52
N ASP A 32 13.40 -6.84 -1.98
CA ASP A 32 14.02 -5.78 -1.19
C ASP A 32 13.08 -5.34 -0.05
N CYS A 33 11.78 -5.29 -0.31
CA CYS A 33 10.75 -5.08 0.72
C CYS A 33 10.80 -6.15 1.82
N LEU A 34 10.94 -7.42 1.43
CA LEU A 34 11.05 -8.54 2.37
C LEU A 34 12.32 -8.46 3.21
N LEU A 35 13.47 -8.19 2.59
CA LEU A 35 14.77 -8.08 3.26
C LEU A 35 14.83 -6.88 4.21
N ALA A 36 14.33 -5.73 3.77
CA ALA A 36 14.31 -4.51 4.57
C ALA A 36 13.26 -4.52 5.69
N ARG A 37 12.29 -5.44 5.65
CA ARG A 37 11.14 -5.49 6.56
C ARG A 37 10.34 -4.19 6.61
N ARG A 38 10.42 -3.40 5.56
CA ARG A 38 9.69 -2.14 5.41
C ARG A 38 9.36 -1.88 3.93
N GLY A 39 8.25 -1.19 3.70
CA GLY A 39 7.79 -0.87 2.35
C GLY A 39 6.46 -0.15 2.37
N TRP A 40 6.13 0.50 1.28
CA TRP A 40 4.86 1.16 1.07
C TRP A 40 3.87 0.26 0.30
N CYS A 41 2.72 0.76 -0.12
CA CYS A 41 1.66 -0.09 -0.68
C CYS A 41 2.13 -0.92 -1.89
N VAL A 42 2.94 -0.34 -2.81
CA VAL A 42 3.38 -1.03 -4.04
C VAL A 42 4.28 -2.24 -3.75
N PRO A 43 5.44 -2.12 -3.07
CA PRO A 43 6.28 -3.29 -2.82
C PRO A 43 5.61 -4.32 -1.91
N LYS A 44 4.74 -3.91 -0.97
CA LYS A 44 4.00 -4.86 -0.13
C LYS A 44 2.96 -5.66 -0.93
N ALA A 45 2.23 -5.02 -1.85
CA ALA A 45 1.31 -5.71 -2.75
C ALA A 45 2.06 -6.64 -3.72
N ALA A 46 3.21 -6.19 -4.26
CA ALA A 46 4.07 -7.01 -5.11
C ALA A 46 4.62 -8.23 -4.36
N LEU A 47 4.98 -8.08 -3.07
CA LEU A 47 5.43 -9.18 -2.22
C LEU A 47 4.31 -10.21 -2.02
N LEU A 48 3.08 -9.76 -1.75
CA LEU A 48 1.93 -10.65 -1.63
C LEU A 48 1.68 -11.42 -2.94
N ALA A 49 1.75 -10.73 -4.08
CA ALA A 49 1.59 -11.37 -5.40
C ALA A 49 2.69 -12.42 -5.68
N ALA A 50 3.96 -12.10 -5.38
CA ALA A 50 5.08 -13.02 -5.55
C ALA A 50 4.92 -14.27 -4.68
N CYS A 51 4.57 -14.09 -3.41
CA CYS A 51 4.34 -15.19 -2.47
C CYS A 51 3.11 -16.05 -2.85
N ALA A 52 2.03 -15.42 -3.31
CA ALA A 52 0.84 -16.12 -3.79
C ALA A 52 1.17 -17.02 -5.00
N ARG A 53 1.91 -16.48 -5.97
CA ARG A 53 2.38 -17.23 -7.15
C ARG A 53 3.26 -18.41 -6.76
N ARG A 54 4.13 -18.25 -5.75
CA ARG A 54 4.95 -19.37 -5.22
C ARG A 54 4.10 -20.47 -4.60
N LEU A 55 2.88 -20.17 -4.15
CA LEU A 55 1.88 -21.13 -3.67
C LEU A 55 0.99 -21.69 -4.79
N GLY A 56 1.24 -21.36 -6.05
CA GLY A 56 0.41 -21.78 -7.19
C GLY A 56 -0.89 -20.97 -7.33
N ILE A 57 -1.04 -19.86 -6.62
CA ILE A 57 -2.21 -18.98 -6.70
C ILE A 57 -1.94 -17.91 -7.76
N PRO A 58 -2.74 -17.81 -8.84
CA PRO A 58 -2.62 -16.71 -9.79
C PRO A 58 -2.83 -15.37 -9.07
N ALA A 59 -1.92 -14.44 -9.32
CA ALA A 59 -1.95 -13.13 -8.69
C ALA A 59 -1.41 -12.06 -9.64
N ARG A 60 -1.86 -10.82 -9.47
CA ARG A 60 -1.41 -9.66 -10.23
C ARG A 60 -1.44 -8.41 -9.36
N CYS A 61 -0.65 -7.40 -9.72
CA CYS A 61 -0.62 -6.12 -9.01
C CYS A 61 -1.71 -5.21 -9.59
N GLY A 62 -2.57 -4.69 -8.73
CA GLY A 62 -3.61 -3.74 -9.11
C GLY A 62 -3.32 -2.35 -8.57
N TYR A 63 -3.83 -1.32 -9.24
CA TYR A 63 -3.53 0.07 -8.92
C TYR A 63 -4.74 0.98 -9.08
N ALA A 64 -4.80 1.98 -8.20
CA ALA A 64 -5.78 3.06 -8.25
C ALA A 64 -5.16 4.37 -7.73
N ASP A 65 -5.73 5.50 -8.13
CA ASP A 65 -5.48 6.77 -7.46
C ASP A 65 -6.52 6.92 -6.35
N VAL A 66 -6.06 7.31 -5.18
CA VAL A 66 -6.92 7.50 -4.01
C VAL A 66 -6.64 8.84 -3.36
N ARG A 67 -7.66 9.51 -2.86
CA ARG A 67 -7.49 10.63 -1.94
C ARG A 67 -7.35 10.07 -0.53
N ASN A 68 -6.34 10.53 0.21
CA ASN A 68 -6.10 10.11 1.57
C ASN A 68 -6.23 11.32 2.51
N HIS A 69 -7.23 11.27 3.37
CA HIS A 69 -7.53 12.34 4.33
C HIS A 69 -6.74 12.21 5.65
N LEU A 70 -6.06 11.07 5.86
CA LEU A 70 -5.26 10.79 7.07
C LEU A 70 -3.82 10.44 6.68
N ALA A 71 -3.01 11.46 6.45
CA ALA A 71 -1.58 11.32 6.21
C ALA A 71 -0.81 12.27 7.14
N THR A 72 0.49 11.99 7.37
CA THR A 72 1.32 12.90 8.13
C THR A 72 1.49 14.22 7.38
N ARG A 73 1.59 15.31 8.11
CA ARG A 73 1.78 16.64 7.52
C ARG A 73 3.02 16.66 6.61
N ARG A 74 4.13 16.08 7.08
CA ARG A 74 5.38 15.97 6.34
C ARG A 74 5.20 15.27 4.99
N LEU A 75 4.42 14.18 4.93
CA LEU A 75 4.15 13.48 3.68
C LEU A 75 3.34 14.35 2.71
N LEU A 76 2.28 15.01 3.20
CA LEU A 76 1.46 15.91 2.39
C LEU A 76 2.26 17.11 1.85
N ASP A 77 3.08 17.72 2.70
CA ASP A 77 3.94 18.85 2.30
C ASP A 77 4.98 18.43 1.26
N SER A 78 5.56 17.21 1.38
CA SER A 78 6.49 16.66 0.39
C SER A 78 5.82 16.35 -0.94
N MET A 79 4.60 15.80 -0.92
CA MET A 79 3.86 15.44 -2.13
C MET A 79 3.17 16.63 -2.80
N GLY A 80 2.87 17.68 -2.05
CA GLY A 80 2.11 18.85 -2.53
C GLY A 80 0.64 18.55 -2.86
N THR A 81 0.13 17.37 -2.50
CA THR A 81 -1.22 16.91 -2.80
C THR A 81 -1.69 15.85 -1.79
N ASP A 82 -3.01 15.72 -1.63
CA ASP A 82 -3.67 14.65 -0.86
C ASP A 82 -4.02 13.42 -1.73
N ILE A 83 -3.66 13.46 -3.03
CA ILE A 83 -3.91 12.35 -3.96
C ILE A 83 -2.70 11.42 -3.97
N PHE A 84 -2.93 10.18 -3.62
CA PHE A 84 -1.96 9.10 -3.65
C PHE A 84 -2.10 8.36 -4.98
N TYR A 85 -1.26 8.73 -5.95
CA TYR A 85 -1.23 8.09 -7.26
C TYR A 85 -0.66 6.67 -7.15
N TRP A 86 -1.21 5.74 -7.94
CA TRP A 86 -0.75 4.36 -7.98
C TRP A 86 -0.82 3.62 -6.64
N HIS A 87 -1.78 3.96 -5.76
CA HIS A 87 -2.06 3.12 -4.59
C HIS A 87 -2.32 1.67 -5.03
N SER A 88 -1.62 0.72 -4.40
CA SER A 88 -1.55 -0.66 -4.91
C SER A 88 -2.25 -1.66 -4.01
N TYR A 89 -2.86 -2.65 -4.66
CA TYR A 89 -3.41 -3.85 -4.05
C TYR A 89 -2.92 -5.09 -4.82
N CYS A 90 -3.04 -6.26 -4.22
CA CYS A 90 -2.84 -7.54 -4.87
C CYS A 90 -4.20 -8.12 -5.26
N ASP A 91 -4.34 -8.51 -6.53
CA ASP A 91 -5.53 -9.20 -7.04
C ASP A 91 -5.20 -10.69 -7.10
N LEU A 92 -5.93 -11.51 -6.37
CA LEU A 92 -5.69 -12.94 -6.14
C LEU A 92 -6.81 -13.76 -6.76
N TYR A 93 -6.49 -14.82 -7.51
CA TYR A 93 -7.49 -15.72 -8.05
C TYR A 93 -7.77 -16.86 -7.06
N LEU A 94 -8.90 -16.77 -6.37
CA LEU A 94 -9.31 -17.68 -5.30
C LEU A 94 -10.75 -18.16 -5.56
N GLU A 95 -11.00 -19.46 -5.42
CA GLU A 95 -12.35 -20.02 -5.56
C GLU A 95 -13.05 -19.53 -6.85
N ASP A 96 -12.35 -19.63 -7.99
CA ASP A 96 -12.80 -19.26 -9.35
C ASP A 96 -13.15 -17.78 -9.57
N ARG A 97 -12.62 -16.88 -8.75
CA ARG A 97 -12.79 -15.42 -8.88
C ARG A 97 -11.57 -14.63 -8.47
N TRP A 98 -11.47 -13.42 -8.99
CA TRP A 98 -10.48 -12.45 -8.54
C TRP A 98 -10.97 -11.73 -7.30
N VAL A 99 -10.14 -11.69 -6.26
CA VAL A 99 -10.39 -11.02 -4.98
C VAL A 99 -9.22 -10.13 -4.64
N LYS A 100 -9.50 -8.88 -4.28
CA LYS A 100 -8.48 -7.86 -4.04
C LYS A 100 -8.08 -7.80 -2.57
N ALA A 101 -6.79 -7.66 -2.30
CA ALA A 101 -6.24 -7.57 -0.96
C ALA A 101 -5.15 -6.50 -0.87
N THR A 102 -5.25 -5.60 0.10
CA THR A 102 -4.28 -4.52 0.34
C THR A 102 -3.54 -4.76 1.66
N PRO A 103 -2.33 -5.33 1.65
CA PRO A 103 -1.54 -5.54 2.86
C PRO A 103 -0.72 -4.31 3.26
N ALA A 104 -1.26 -3.10 3.10
CA ALA A 104 -0.49 -1.86 3.26
C ALA A 104 -0.19 -1.54 4.73
N PHE A 105 -1.17 -1.08 5.48
CA PHE A 105 -0.98 -0.60 6.84
C PHE A 105 -0.88 -1.74 7.84
N ASN A 106 0.20 -1.78 8.60
CA ASN A 106 0.40 -2.70 9.71
C ASN A 106 -0.47 -2.30 10.92
N GLN A 107 -0.71 -3.26 11.82
CA GLN A 107 -1.58 -3.09 12.98
C GLN A 107 -1.22 -1.86 13.82
N SER A 108 0.08 -1.69 14.18
CA SER A 108 0.53 -0.58 15.02
C SER A 108 0.30 0.79 14.37
N LEU A 109 0.46 0.89 13.04
CA LEU A 109 0.15 2.11 12.31
C LEU A 109 -1.36 2.39 12.30
N CYS A 110 -2.19 1.36 12.10
CA CYS A 110 -3.64 1.49 12.16
C CYS A 110 -4.10 2.01 13.53
N ASP A 111 -3.50 1.50 14.61
CA ASP A 111 -3.85 1.94 15.97
C ASP A 111 -3.51 3.42 16.19
N LYS A 112 -2.39 3.91 15.68
CA LYS A 112 -2.00 5.31 15.74
C LYS A 112 -2.93 6.25 14.96
N PHE A 113 -3.35 5.84 13.78
CA PHE A 113 -4.32 6.60 12.98
C PHE A 113 -5.79 6.40 13.40
N GLY A 114 -6.06 5.58 14.42
CA GLY A 114 -7.43 5.27 14.83
C GLY A 114 -8.20 4.47 13.78
N LEU A 115 -7.51 3.66 12.98
CA LEU A 115 -8.08 2.79 11.96
C LEU A 115 -8.29 1.37 12.49
N LYS A 116 -9.19 0.63 11.85
CA LYS A 116 -9.23 -0.83 11.98
C LYS A 116 -8.29 -1.40 10.91
N PRO A 117 -7.40 -2.37 11.24
CA PRO A 117 -6.59 -3.00 10.20
C PRO A 117 -7.49 -3.67 9.16
N LEU A 118 -7.08 -3.64 7.90
CA LEU A 118 -7.79 -4.35 6.84
C LEU A 118 -7.65 -5.85 7.05
N GLU A 119 -8.76 -6.52 7.28
CA GLU A 119 -8.82 -7.97 7.33
C GLU A 119 -9.13 -8.52 5.94
N PHE A 120 -8.56 -9.68 5.63
CA PHE A 120 -8.78 -10.38 4.37
C PHE A 120 -9.25 -11.81 4.65
N ASP A 121 -10.43 -12.16 4.15
CA ASP A 121 -11.04 -13.47 4.34
C ASP A 121 -10.90 -14.42 3.13
N GLY A 122 -10.30 -13.91 2.04
CA GLY A 122 -10.13 -14.65 0.79
C GLY A 122 -11.38 -14.71 -0.08
N ARG A 123 -12.45 -14.06 0.31
CA ARG A 123 -13.76 -14.10 -0.36
C ARG A 123 -14.26 -12.72 -0.77
N HIS A 124 -14.02 -11.71 0.03
CA HIS A 124 -14.44 -10.34 -0.21
C HIS A 124 -13.22 -9.46 -0.49
N ASP A 125 -13.43 -8.44 -1.31
CA ASP A 125 -12.41 -7.43 -1.56
C ASP A 125 -12.05 -6.70 -0.27
N SER A 126 -10.75 -6.55 -0.01
CA SER A 126 -10.19 -5.80 1.11
C SER A 126 -9.22 -4.76 0.57
N LEU A 127 -9.74 -3.57 0.21
CA LEU A 127 -9.02 -2.61 -0.62
C LEU A 127 -8.43 -1.45 0.17
N PHE A 128 -9.23 -0.77 0.97
CA PHE A 128 -8.82 0.45 1.70
C PHE A 128 -9.79 0.76 2.85
N HIS A 129 -9.35 1.63 3.74
CA HIS A 129 -10.16 2.11 4.84
C HIS A 129 -11.01 3.29 4.35
N GLU A 130 -12.31 3.11 4.17
CA GLU A 130 -13.21 4.21 3.79
C GLU A 130 -13.36 5.21 4.94
N PHE A 131 -13.39 4.71 6.17
CA PHE A 131 -13.61 5.52 7.37
C PHE A 131 -12.65 5.12 8.50
N ASP A 132 -12.34 6.09 9.37
CA ASP A 132 -11.65 5.82 10.62
C ASP A 132 -12.63 5.25 11.68
N ARG A 133 -12.13 4.95 12.88
CA ARG A 133 -12.96 4.43 14.00
C ARG A 133 -13.99 5.43 14.52
N LYS A 134 -13.83 6.71 14.20
CA LYS A 134 -14.74 7.80 14.58
C LYS A 134 -15.78 8.12 13.50
N GLY A 135 -15.67 7.46 12.34
CA GLY A 135 -16.56 7.66 11.19
C GLY A 135 -16.15 8.81 10.26
N ASN A 136 -14.93 9.35 10.43
CA ASN A 136 -14.42 10.33 9.47
C ASN A 136 -13.92 9.62 8.22
N ARG A 137 -14.08 10.25 7.06
CA ARG A 137 -13.61 9.72 5.80
C ARG A 137 -12.08 9.64 5.81
N HIS A 138 -11.54 8.47 5.40
CA HIS A 138 -10.11 8.24 5.32
C HIS A 138 -9.62 8.18 3.89
N MET A 139 -10.06 7.21 3.11
CA MET A 139 -9.67 7.06 1.71
C MET A 139 -10.88 7.02 0.79
N GLU A 140 -10.72 7.57 -0.40
CA GLU A 140 -11.70 7.46 -1.47
C GLU A 140 -11.02 7.21 -2.82
N TYR A 141 -11.63 6.35 -3.64
CA TYR A 141 -11.16 6.12 -5.00
C TYR A 141 -11.44 7.31 -5.89
N ILE A 142 -10.42 7.66 -6.71
CA ILE A 142 -10.53 8.67 -7.76
C ILE A 142 -10.51 8.00 -9.12
N HIS A 143 -9.54 7.12 -9.36
CA HIS A 143 -9.34 6.51 -10.67
C HIS A 143 -8.70 5.12 -10.57
N PHE A 144 -9.28 4.13 -11.25
CA PHE A 144 -8.67 2.81 -11.38
C PHE A 144 -7.68 2.79 -12.55
N ARG A 145 -6.43 2.39 -12.26
CA ARG A 145 -5.36 2.30 -13.26
C ARG A 145 -5.20 0.91 -13.87
N GLY A 146 -5.99 -0.06 -13.41
CA GLY A 146 -5.99 -1.43 -13.90
C GLY A 146 -5.06 -2.38 -13.14
N THR A 147 -4.84 -3.55 -13.72
CA THR A 147 -4.02 -4.62 -13.16
C THR A 147 -2.90 -5.00 -14.12
N PHE A 148 -1.75 -5.39 -13.56
CA PHE A 148 -0.53 -5.69 -14.30
C PHE A 148 0.08 -7.00 -13.80
N ALA A 149 0.75 -7.73 -14.69
CA ALA A 149 1.46 -8.95 -14.32
C ALA A 149 2.59 -8.68 -13.32
N ASP A 150 3.22 -7.51 -13.37
CA ASP A 150 4.27 -7.06 -12.46
C ASP A 150 4.13 -5.55 -12.22
N VAL A 151 4.98 -4.99 -11.35
CA VAL A 151 5.00 -3.56 -11.05
C VAL A 151 5.34 -2.75 -12.31
N PRO A 152 4.46 -1.87 -12.80
CA PRO A 152 4.72 -1.04 -13.98
C PRO A 152 5.60 0.18 -13.62
N TYR A 153 6.83 -0.09 -13.18
CA TYR A 153 7.77 0.87 -12.59
C TYR A 153 7.91 2.16 -13.40
N GLU A 154 8.14 2.07 -14.69
CA GLU A 154 8.36 3.27 -15.53
C GLU A 154 7.12 4.18 -15.60
N ARG A 155 5.92 3.59 -15.59
CA ARG A 155 4.66 4.37 -15.55
C ARG A 155 4.46 5.05 -14.21
N ILE A 156 4.75 4.34 -13.12
CA ILE A 156 4.66 4.90 -11.76
C ILE A 156 5.66 6.05 -11.61
N LYS A 157 6.92 5.81 -11.96
CA LYS A 157 7.99 6.80 -11.90
C LYS A 157 7.65 8.05 -12.70
N ALA A 158 7.17 7.90 -13.93
CA ALA A 158 6.78 9.04 -14.77
C ALA A 158 5.62 9.85 -14.16
N THR A 159 4.66 9.16 -13.52
CA THR A 159 3.56 9.85 -12.81
C THR A 159 4.10 10.58 -11.58
N PHE A 160 4.92 9.94 -10.75
CA PHE A 160 5.46 10.55 -9.54
C PHE A 160 6.33 11.77 -9.84
N ALA A 161 7.20 11.69 -10.86
CA ALA A 161 8.00 12.84 -11.28
C ALA A 161 7.15 14.05 -11.72
N ARG A 162 5.99 13.79 -12.34
CA ARG A 162 5.06 14.85 -12.77
C ARG A 162 4.23 15.42 -11.62
N GLU A 163 3.75 14.54 -10.72
CA GLU A 163 2.75 14.90 -9.70
C GLU A 163 3.36 15.27 -8.35
N TYR A 164 4.49 14.65 -7.98
CA TYR A 164 5.17 14.85 -6.70
C TYR A 164 6.52 15.56 -6.82
N GLY A 165 7.09 15.63 -8.04
CA GLY A 165 8.41 16.20 -8.27
C GLY A 165 9.54 15.17 -8.05
N ASP A 166 10.74 15.67 -7.70
CA ASP A 166 11.90 14.81 -7.44
C ASP A 166 11.78 14.16 -6.06
N ASP A 167 11.93 12.83 -6.01
CA ASP A 167 11.69 12.02 -4.83
C ASP A 167 12.98 11.31 -4.39
N GLY A 168 13.78 12.04 -3.64
CA GLY A 168 14.96 11.52 -2.95
C GLY A 168 14.65 10.69 -1.70
N GLY A 169 13.37 10.58 -1.33
CA GLY A 169 12.90 10.06 -0.05
C GLY A 169 12.75 11.17 0.99
N ILE A 170 12.04 10.87 2.07
CA ILE A 170 11.76 11.79 3.16
C ILE A 170 12.52 11.34 4.41
N GLU A 171 13.30 12.22 5.02
CA GLU A 171 13.90 11.94 6.31
C GLU A 171 12.84 12.00 7.42
N GLY A 172 12.76 10.95 8.24
CA GLY A 172 11.80 10.87 9.35
C GLY A 172 11.34 9.46 9.65
N ASP A 173 10.46 9.35 10.60
CA ASP A 173 9.80 8.10 10.99
C ASP A 173 8.28 8.26 10.82
N PHE A 174 7.77 7.76 9.70
CA PHE A 174 6.36 7.88 9.36
C PHE A 174 5.43 7.34 10.45
N GLU A 175 5.80 6.19 11.04
CA GLU A 175 4.97 5.60 12.09
C GLU A 175 5.06 6.36 13.41
N ALA A 176 6.20 6.97 13.73
CA ALA A 176 6.31 7.83 14.91
C ALA A 176 5.47 9.11 14.75
N GLU A 177 5.44 9.68 13.56
CA GLU A 177 4.68 10.90 13.24
C GLU A 177 3.17 10.64 13.04
N ALA A 178 2.76 9.37 12.85
CA ALA A 178 1.36 8.99 12.75
C ALA A 178 0.65 9.24 14.09
N GLY A 179 -0.43 10.01 14.06
CA GLY A 179 -1.20 10.39 15.25
C GLY A 179 -0.87 11.77 15.84
N GLU A 180 0.28 12.37 15.46
CA GLU A 180 0.57 13.75 15.85
C GLU A 180 -0.07 14.80 14.93
N SER A 181 -0.54 14.38 13.76
CA SER A 181 -0.88 15.27 12.64
C SER A 181 -2.33 15.21 12.17
N CYS A 182 -3.23 14.58 12.91
CA CYS A 182 -4.67 14.60 12.61
C CYS A 182 -5.35 15.80 13.30
N ALA A 183 -4.89 17.01 13.05
CA ALA A 183 -5.52 18.24 13.49
C ALA A 183 -5.75 19.19 12.29
#